data_b1745b822ed9cc824a8aa71d32d14d94
#
_entry.id   b1745b822ed9cc824a8aa71d32d14d94
#
_cell.length_a   1.000
_cell.length_b   1.000
_cell.length_c   1.000
_cell.angle_alpha   90.00
_cell.angle_beta   90.00
_cell.angle_gamma   90.00
#
_symmetry.space_group_name_H-M   'P 1'
#
loop_
_entity.id
_entity.type
_entity.pdbx_description
1 polymer ?
#
loop_
_entity_poly.entity_id
_entity_poly.type
_entity_poly.pdbx_seq_one_letter_code
_entity_poly.pdbx_strand_id
1 'polypeptide(L)'
;MSKNWDKKLFKSMVKDGFYDIDTLKEKYGLQTEAAWYEALDELGDQHITKIRKLIDSGEDLTKNPRIKISTIHGVKGNERENVVVTTDLAGAAFDEYQKNSDDMNRLFYVACTRTERNLYIIEPQTRKAYNL
;
A
#
# COMPACT_ATOMS: atom_id res chain seq x y z
N MET A 1 -7.61 26.35 -17.18
CA MET A 1 -7.13 27.25 -16.11
C MET A 1 -7.28 26.50 -14.79
N SER A 2 -6.20 25.89 -14.29
CA SER A 2 -6.18 25.24 -13.00
C SER A 2 -6.23 26.29 -11.90
N LYS A 3 -7.35 26.41 -11.20
CA LYS A 3 -7.36 27.15 -9.95
C LYS A 3 -6.50 26.38 -8.96
N ASN A 4 -5.43 27.02 -8.48
CA ASN A 4 -4.61 26.56 -7.38
C ASN A 4 -5.50 26.13 -6.20
N TRP A 5 -5.67 24.85 -6.04
CA TRP A 5 -6.25 24.28 -4.84
C TRP A 5 -5.26 24.49 -3.69
N ASP A 6 -5.66 25.27 -2.70
CA ASP A 6 -4.84 25.43 -1.50
C ASP A 6 -4.87 24.14 -0.69
N LYS A 7 -3.79 23.35 -0.80
CA LYS A 7 -3.62 22.08 -0.06
C LYS A 7 -3.79 22.25 1.46
N LYS A 8 -3.48 23.44 2.00
CA LYS A 8 -3.66 23.72 3.43
C LYS A 8 -5.12 23.91 3.79
N LEU A 9 -5.85 24.64 2.94
CA LEU A 9 -7.30 24.84 3.12
C LEU A 9 -8.04 23.50 3.04
N PHE A 10 -7.72 22.67 2.05
CA PHE A 10 -8.30 21.33 1.92
C PHE A 10 -8.02 20.45 3.14
N LYS A 11 -6.78 20.39 3.62
CA LYS A 11 -6.42 19.64 4.84
C LYS A 11 -7.11 20.15 6.10
N SER A 12 -7.40 21.44 6.19
CA SER A 12 -8.14 22.01 7.33
C SER A 12 -9.64 21.74 7.26
N MET A 13 -10.19 21.53 6.07
CA MET A 13 -11.61 21.27 5.81
C MET A 13 -11.97 19.79 5.89
N VAL A 14 -11.04 18.90 5.51
CA VAL A 14 -11.20 17.44 5.60
C VAL A 14 -10.68 16.96 6.97
N LYS A 15 -11.42 17.28 8.02
CA LYS A 15 -11.26 16.61 9.31
C LYS A 15 -12.10 15.34 9.31
N ASP A 16 -11.41 14.21 9.21
CA ASP A 16 -11.94 12.88 9.54
C ASP A 16 -13.28 12.48 8.89
N GLY A 17 -13.31 12.35 7.55
CA GLY A 17 -14.51 11.84 6.90
C GLY A 17 -14.27 11.39 5.47
N PHE A 18 -14.97 10.36 5.06
CA PHE A 18 -15.11 10.02 3.64
C PHE A 18 -16.18 10.92 3.04
N TYR A 19 -15.84 11.64 1.97
CA TYR A 19 -16.76 12.47 1.22
C TYR A 19 -17.02 11.82 -0.14
N ASP A 20 -18.29 11.73 -0.52
CA ASP A 20 -18.65 11.37 -1.87
C ASP A 20 -18.42 12.55 -2.84
N ILE A 21 -18.38 12.25 -4.12
CA ILE A 21 -18.12 13.25 -5.17
C ILE A 21 -19.17 14.37 -5.19
N ASP A 22 -20.42 14.04 -4.91
CA ASP A 22 -21.52 15.02 -4.94
C ASP A 22 -21.35 16.01 -3.77
N THR A 23 -21.04 15.52 -2.59
CA THR A 23 -20.69 16.37 -1.44
C THR A 23 -19.47 17.26 -1.75
N LEU A 24 -18.45 16.74 -2.43
CA LEU A 24 -17.27 17.52 -2.81
C LEU A 24 -17.63 18.62 -3.83
N LYS A 25 -18.52 18.35 -4.78
CA LYS A 25 -19.00 19.32 -5.74
C LYS A 25 -19.85 20.42 -5.09
N GLU A 26 -20.84 20.02 -4.31
CA GLU A 26 -21.82 20.94 -3.72
C GLU A 26 -21.23 21.79 -2.57
N LYS A 27 -20.51 21.15 -1.68
CA LYS A 27 -20.04 21.79 -0.44
C LYS A 27 -18.67 22.42 -0.56
N TYR A 28 -17.79 21.80 -1.39
CA TYR A 28 -16.38 22.16 -1.47
C TYR A 28 -15.96 22.71 -2.83
N GLY A 29 -16.91 22.85 -3.76
CA GLY A 29 -16.70 23.51 -5.05
C GLY A 29 -15.80 22.74 -5.99
N LEU A 30 -15.80 21.40 -5.94
CA LEU A 30 -15.09 20.58 -6.92
C LEU A 30 -15.69 20.80 -8.32
N GLN A 31 -14.89 21.34 -9.23
CA GLN A 31 -15.31 21.71 -10.59
C GLN A 31 -14.77 20.74 -11.63
N THR A 32 -15.00 19.45 -11.47
CA THR A 32 -14.60 18.46 -12.48
C THR A 32 -15.72 17.48 -12.77
N GLU A 33 -15.88 17.15 -14.04
CA GLU A 33 -16.72 16.06 -14.53
C GLU A 33 -15.88 14.82 -14.88
N ALA A 34 -14.56 14.93 -14.80
CA ALA A 34 -13.66 13.81 -15.05
C ALA A 34 -13.79 12.76 -13.96
N ALA A 35 -13.49 11.51 -14.30
CA ALA A 35 -13.38 10.44 -13.31
C ALA A 35 -12.32 10.82 -12.26
N TRP A 36 -12.55 10.47 -11.00
CA TRP A 36 -11.69 10.89 -9.88
C TRP A 36 -10.19 10.61 -10.10
N TYR A 37 -9.85 9.50 -10.74
CA TYR A 37 -8.47 9.12 -11.04
C TYR A 37 -7.86 9.92 -12.20
N GLU A 38 -8.69 10.54 -13.03
CA GLU A 38 -8.25 11.46 -14.09
C GLU A 38 -8.14 12.91 -13.58
N ALA A 39 -8.89 13.21 -12.52
CA ALA A 39 -8.87 14.54 -11.90
C ALA A 39 -7.67 14.75 -10.96
N LEU A 40 -6.89 13.71 -10.66
CA LEU A 40 -5.73 13.78 -9.78
C LEU A 40 -4.45 14.05 -10.60
N ASP A 41 -4.06 15.30 -10.71
CA ASP A 41 -2.90 15.76 -11.49
C ASP A 41 -1.56 15.10 -11.11
N GLU A 42 -1.44 14.60 -9.89
CA GLU A 42 -0.21 13.92 -9.39
C GLU A 42 -0.17 12.42 -9.72
N LEU A 43 -1.24 11.85 -10.28
CA LEU A 43 -1.25 10.48 -10.74
C LEU A 43 -0.60 10.38 -12.13
N GLY A 44 0.55 9.72 -12.20
CA GLY A 44 1.18 9.44 -13.50
C GLY A 44 0.35 8.44 -14.33
N ASP A 45 0.47 8.51 -15.65
CA ASP A 45 -0.28 7.72 -16.65
C ASP A 45 -0.30 6.22 -16.36
N GLN A 46 0.80 5.68 -15.82
CA GLN A 46 0.88 4.27 -15.43
C GLN A 46 -0.09 3.89 -14.31
N HIS A 47 -0.31 4.80 -13.35
CA HIS A 47 -1.26 4.59 -12.26
C HIS A 47 -2.70 4.69 -12.77
N ILE A 48 -2.98 5.69 -13.60
CA ILE A 48 -4.29 5.85 -14.25
C ILE A 48 -4.64 4.60 -15.07
N THR A 49 -3.69 4.10 -15.86
CA THR A 49 -3.89 2.89 -16.66
C THR A 49 -4.18 1.65 -15.80
N LYS A 50 -3.49 1.50 -14.65
CA LYS A 50 -3.75 0.40 -13.71
C LYS A 50 -5.14 0.51 -13.07
N ILE A 51 -5.52 1.71 -12.64
CA ILE A 51 -6.84 1.97 -12.04
C ILE A 51 -7.95 1.64 -13.04
N ARG A 52 -7.84 2.11 -14.29
CA ARG A 52 -8.80 1.78 -15.34
C ARG A 52 -8.95 0.27 -15.54
N LYS A 53 -7.82 -0.47 -15.66
CA LYS A 53 -7.86 -1.92 -15.81
C LYS A 53 -8.54 -2.62 -14.63
N LEU A 54 -8.36 -2.15 -13.40
CA LEU A 54 -9.04 -2.70 -12.23
C LEU A 54 -10.55 -2.44 -12.29
N ILE A 55 -10.97 -1.23 -12.65
CA ILE A 55 -12.38 -0.89 -12.82
C ILE A 55 -13.01 -1.72 -13.95
N ASP A 56 -12.35 -1.83 -15.09
CA ASP A 56 -12.81 -2.60 -16.25
C ASP A 56 -12.92 -4.11 -15.94
N SER A 57 -12.08 -4.61 -15.02
CA SER A 57 -12.19 -5.99 -14.53
C SER A 57 -13.31 -6.21 -13.50
N GLY A 58 -14.07 -5.18 -13.16
CA GLY A 58 -15.16 -5.23 -12.19
C GLY A 58 -14.70 -5.22 -10.72
N GLU A 59 -13.43 -4.85 -10.46
CA GLU A 59 -12.94 -4.73 -9.09
C GLU A 59 -13.47 -3.46 -8.44
N ASP A 60 -13.99 -3.63 -7.22
CA ASP A 60 -14.45 -2.52 -6.39
C ASP A 60 -13.28 -2.01 -5.53
N LEU A 61 -12.72 -0.86 -5.93
CA LEU A 61 -11.58 -0.24 -5.27
C LEU A 61 -11.90 0.31 -3.86
N THR A 62 -13.18 0.35 -3.47
CA THR A 62 -13.60 0.80 -2.14
C THR A 62 -13.60 -0.32 -1.12
N LYS A 63 -13.58 -1.57 -1.57
CA LYS A 63 -13.53 -2.75 -0.70
C LYS A 63 -12.13 -3.02 -0.17
N ASN A 64 -12.07 -3.59 1.02
CA ASN A 64 -10.82 -4.10 1.55
C ASN A 64 -10.25 -5.19 0.63
N PRO A 65 -8.97 -5.09 0.24
CA PRO A 65 -8.36 -6.10 -0.61
C PRO A 65 -8.30 -7.45 0.10
N ARG A 66 -8.54 -8.53 -0.64
CA ARG A 66 -8.40 -9.91 -0.15
C ARG A 66 -6.93 -10.25 0.19
N ILE A 67 -6.00 -9.66 -0.55
CA ILE A 67 -4.56 -9.84 -0.36
C ILE A 67 -3.94 -8.45 -0.11
N LYS A 68 -3.19 -8.35 0.98
CA LYS A 68 -2.41 -7.15 1.29
C LYS A 68 -0.94 -7.47 1.18
N ILE A 69 -0.24 -6.76 0.31
CA ILE A 69 1.22 -6.84 0.18
C ILE A 69 1.83 -5.67 0.94
N SER A 70 2.82 -5.95 1.77
CA SER A 70 3.50 -4.93 2.58
C SER A 70 4.93 -5.35 2.92
N THR A 71 5.74 -4.41 3.35
CA THR A 71 7.01 -4.72 4.01
C THR A 71 6.78 -5.24 5.43
N ILE A 72 7.74 -5.96 5.99
CA ILE A 72 7.65 -6.46 7.38
C ILE A 72 7.48 -5.29 8.35
N HIS A 73 8.16 -4.17 8.14
CA HIS A 73 7.99 -2.96 8.95
C HIS A 73 6.58 -2.38 8.87
N GLY A 74 5.96 -2.44 7.69
CA GLY A 74 4.62 -1.90 7.45
C GLY A 74 3.49 -2.74 8.06
N VAL A 75 3.75 -3.98 8.48
CA VAL A 75 2.76 -4.86 9.11
C VAL A 75 2.88 -4.94 10.63
N LYS A 76 3.82 -4.21 11.23
CA LYS A 76 3.98 -4.19 12.68
C LYS A 76 2.67 -3.80 13.37
N GLY A 77 2.21 -4.63 14.31
CA GLY A 77 0.94 -4.42 15.01
C GLY A 77 -0.32 -4.89 14.27
N ASN A 78 -0.18 -5.43 13.05
CA ASN A 78 -1.29 -6.05 12.33
C ASN A 78 -1.11 -7.56 12.29
N GLU A 79 -2.18 -8.29 12.54
CA GLU A 79 -2.22 -9.77 12.49
C GLU A 79 -3.22 -10.22 11.43
N ARG A 80 -3.01 -11.43 10.90
CA ARG A 80 -3.86 -12.04 9.86
C ARG A 80 -3.90 -13.55 10.05
N GLU A 81 -5.02 -14.17 9.70
CA GLU A 81 -5.16 -15.62 9.73
C GLU A 81 -4.10 -16.33 8.89
N ASN A 82 -3.82 -15.81 7.70
CA ASN A 82 -2.86 -16.38 6.76
C ASN A 82 -1.80 -15.36 6.43
N VAL A 83 -0.55 -15.68 6.63
CA VAL A 83 0.60 -14.84 6.29
C VAL A 83 1.55 -15.62 5.39
N VAL A 84 1.96 -14.96 4.31
CA VAL A 84 2.99 -15.47 3.40
C VAL A 84 4.23 -14.58 3.56
N VAL A 85 5.35 -15.20 3.89
CA VAL A 85 6.64 -14.51 4.04
C VAL A 85 7.59 -14.97 2.94
N THR A 86 8.14 -14.01 2.20
CA THR A 86 9.22 -14.28 1.23
C THR A 86 10.56 -14.04 1.91
N THR A 87 11.54 -14.89 1.63
CA THR A 87 12.86 -14.81 2.25
C THR A 87 13.90 -14.11 1.36
N ASP A 88 13.56 -13.77 0.11
CA ASP A 88 14.42 -12.96 -0.74
C ASP A 88 14.65 -11.56 -0.16
N LEU A 89 15.89 -11.10 -0.19
CA LEU A 89 16.30 -9.80 0.31
C LEU A 89 16.70 -8.87 -0.83
N ALA A 90 16.34 -7.58 -0.70
CA ALA A 90 16.92 -6.55 -1.55
C ALA A 90 18.45 -6.43 -1.29
N GLY A 91 19.21 -5.99 -2.27
CA GLY A 91 20.68 -5.95 -2.17
C GLY A 91 21.20 -5.28 -0.90
N ALA A 92 20.69 -4.07 -0.57
CA ALA A 92 21.10 -3.36 0.62
C ALA A 92 20.74 -4.11 1.93
N ALA A 93 19.57 -4.74 2.00
CA ALA A 93 19.16 -5.53 3.15
C ALA A 93 20.01 -6.80 3.31
N PHE A 94 20.42 -7.42 2.19
CA PHE A 94 21.31 -8.57 2.21
C PHE A 94 22.71 -8.17 2.69
N ASP A 95 23.25 -7.05 2.23
CA ASP A 95 24.56 -6.54 2.64
C ASP A 95 24.59 -6.21 4.14
N GLU A 96 23.48 -5.71 4.69
CA GLU A 96 23.32 -5.47 6.12
C GLU A 96 23.22 -6.77 6.90
N TYR A 97 22.43 -7.74 6.42
CA TYR A 97 22.32 -9.07 7.01
C TYR A 97 23.66 -9.80 7.12
N GLN A 98 24.54 -9.67 6.12
CA GLN A 98 25.88 -10.24 6.16
C GLN A 98 26.79 -9.61 7.22
N LYS A 99 26.55 -8.36 7.59
CA LYS A 99 27.30 -7.65 8.63
C LYS A 99 26.77 -7.93 10.03
N ASN A 100 25.45 -7.94 10.18
CA ASN A 100 24.76 -8.16 11.43
C ASN A 100 23.44 -8.90 11.20
N SER A 101 23.42 -10.18 11.57
CA SER A 101 22.24 -11.01 11.39
C SER A 101 21.13 -10.76 12.42
N ASP A 102 21.46 -10.18 13.58
CA ASP A 102 20.50 -10.06 14.70
C ASP A 102 19.28 -9.21 14.36
N ASP A 103 19.47 -8.09 13.67
CA ASP A 103 18.38 -7.21 13.28
C ASP A 103 17.46 -7.91 12.27
N MET A 104 18.03 -8.67 11.34
CA MET A 104 17.27 -9.45 10.38
C MET A 104 16.52 -10.59 11.06
N ASN A 105 17.14 -11.27 12.03
CA ASN A 105 16.49 -12.32 12.83
C ASN A 105 15.27 -11.76 13.57
N ARG A 106 15.40 -10.59 14.19
CA ARG A 106 14.27 -9.91 14.85
C ARG A 106 13.18 -9.52 13.87
N LEU A 107 13.57 -9.04 12.68
CA LEU A 107 12.64 -8.64 11.64
C LEU A 107 11.81 -9.84 11.15
N PHE A 108 12.45 -10.96 10.84
CA PHE A 108 11.75 -12.17 10.40
C PHE A 108 10.93 -12.80 11.53
N TYR A 109 11.40 -12.74 12.76
CA TYR A 109 10.60 -13.13 13.92
C TYR A 109 9.29 -12.33 13.96
N VAL A 110 9.36 -11.00 13.80
CA VAL A 110 8.15 -10.17 13.74
C VAL A 110 7.27 -10.57 12.58
N ALA A 111 7.81 -10.85 11.39
CA ALA A 111 7.02 -11.28 10.23
C ALA A 111 6.25 -12.57 10.52
N CYS A 112 6.93 -13.58 11.04
CA CYS A 112 6.33 -14.89 11.35
C CYS A 112 5.27 -14.81 12.46
N THR A 113 5.48 -13.96 13.46
CA THR A 113 4.51 -13.76 14.56
C THR A 113 3.29 -12.92 14.18
N ARG A 114 3.17 -12.46 12.94
CA ARG A 114 1.95 -11.77 12.44
C ARG A 114 0.86 -12.75 12.02
N THR A 115 1.11 -14.04 12.16
CA THR A 115 0.20 -15.11 11.77
C THR A 115 -0.66 -15.55 12.95
N GLU A 116 -1.98 -15.57 12.73
CA GLU A 116 -2.95 -16.12 13.68
C GLU A 116 -3.16 -17.63 13.46
N ARG A 117 -3.07 -18.11 12.21
CA ARG A 117 -3.36 -19.52 11.86
C ARG A 117 -2.28 -20.17 11.01
N ASN A 118 -2.09 -19.70 9.78
CA ASN A 118 -1.25 -20.36 8.81
C ASN A 118 -0.11 -19.46 8.35
N LEU A 119 1.11 -19.90 8.60
CA LEU A 119 2.33 -19.28 8.10
C LEU A 119 2.84 -20.07 6.90
N TYR A 120 3.03 -19.38 5.78
CA TYR A 120 3.65 -19.92 4.58
C TYR A 120 4.97 -19.19 4.35
N ILE A 121 6.04 -19.96 4.29
CA ILE A 121 7.37 -19.43 3.98
C ILE A 121 7.70 -19.82 2.54
N ILE A 122 7.96 -18.83 1.70
CA ILE A 122 8.36 -19.09 0.31
C ILE A 122 9.87 -19.20 0.25
N GLU A 123 10.34 -20.31 -0.31
CA GLU A 123 11.75 -20.50 -0.58
C GLU A 123 12.31 -19.40 -1.47
N PRO A 124 13.54 -18.97 -1.20
CA PRO A 124 14.14 -17.87 -1.96
C PRO A 124 14.34 -18.23 -3.44
N GLN A 125 14.08 -17.28 -4.29
CA GLN A 125 14.34 -17.40 -5.73
C GLN A 125 15.74 -16.88 -6.12
N THR A 126 16.39 -16.18 -5.20
CA THR A 126 17.72 -15.61 -5.41
C THR A 126 18.73 -16.10 -4.38
N ARG A 127 20.02 -15.86 -4.64
CA ARG A 127 21.08 -16.14 -3.65
C ARG A 127 21.14 -15.13 -2.51
N LYS A 128 20.41 -14.01 -2.63
CA LYS A 128 20.33 -12.98 -1.60
C LYS A 128 19.09 -13.25 -0.74
N ALA A 129 19.24 -14.13 0.20
CA ALA A 129 18.12 -14.61 1.00
C ALA A 129 18.45 -14.64 2.50
N TYR A 130 17.41 -14.54 3.30
CA TYR A 130 17.47 -14.86 4.71
C TYR A 130 17.34 -16.38 4.90
N ASN A 131 18.24 -16.96 5.66
CA ASN A 131 18.19 -18.39 6.03
C ASN A 131 17.39 -18.52 7.34
N LEU A 132 16.21 -19.13 7.24
CA LEU A 132 15.38 -19.51 8.38
C LEU A 132 15.93 -20.74 9.05
#